data_2b01011172dd01bedb85823f246ac05f
#
_entry.id   2b01011172dd01bedb85823f246ac05f
#
_cell.length_a   1.000
_cell.length_b   1.000
_cell.length_c   1.000
_cell.angle_alpha   90.00
_cell.angle_beta   90.00
_cell.angle_gamma   90.00
#
_symmetry.space_group_name_H-M   'P 1'
#
loop_
_entity.id
_entity.type
_entity.pdbx_description
1 polymer ?
#
loop_
_entity_poly.entity_id
_entity_poly.type
_entity_poly.pdbx_seq_one_letter_code
_entity_poly.pdbx_strand_id
1 'polypeptide(L)'
;MRNREIKMKPLAASILSLSLLTVMAGAAVAPALEVIRRHFSDASQLEVQLVVCMPALFIVITNMFFGRLASRFGARTLTMAGLALYTIGGAAAGLFNSIWAVLVMRALVGVGVGIIMPLSTGLLTYYFAPEKREGLMGLSSAANQLGGVVATLLAGVLANISWRMSFLVYLMGLISIVLCLIFMPNDRIRSGESADAEKGGSGGVWRRNWGYILCMFLLMTAFFIYPANFAIVTAAEGAIPMSLCAVI
;
A
#
# COMPACT_ATOMS: atom_id res chain seq x y z
N MET A 1 -1.31 11.84 33.68
CA MET A 1 -0.41 11.69 32.51
C MET A 1 -0.19 10.23 32.12
N ARG A 2 0.10 9.32 33.06
CA ARG A 2 0.39 7.87 32.79
C ARG A 2 -0.72 7.10 32.03
N ASN A 3 -2.00 7.39 32.27
CA ASN A 3 -3.12 6.73 31.56
C ASN A 3 -3.30 7.17 30.11
N ARG A 4 -2.82 8.36 29.73
CA ARG A 4 -2.81 8.81 28.33
C ARG A 4 -1.68 8.15 27.53
N GLU A 5 -0.53 7.95 28.14
CA GLU A 5 0.61 7.29 27.48
C GLU A 5 0.37 5.80 27.23
N ILE A 6 -0.32 5.11 28.15
CA ILE A 6 -0.67 3.69 28.00
C ILE A 6 -1.62 3.47 26.81
N LYS A 7 -2.54 4.42 26.54
CA LYS A 7 -3.45 4.36 25.38
C LYS A 7 -2.79 4.79 24.07
N MET A 8 -1.69 5.54 24.11
CA MET A 8 -0.99 6.00 22.90
C MET A 8 -0.12 4.91 22.24
N LYS A 9 0.47 4.01 23.01
CA LYS A 9 1.26 2.88 22.46
C LYS A 9 0.44 1.94 21.59
N PRO A 10 -0.74 1.43 22.01
CA PRO A 10 -1.55 0.56 21.18
C PRO A 10 -2.15 1.30 19.97
N LEU A 11 -2.44 2.60 20.09
CA LEU A 11 -2.86 3.42 18.96
C LEU A 11 -1.74 3.54 17.91
N ALA A 12 -0.50 3.79 18.35
CA ALA A 12 0.65 3.81 17.45
C ALA A 12 0.82 2.46 16.74
N ALA A 13 0.70 1.33 17.47
CA ALA A 13 0.78 0.00 16.89
C ALA A 13 -0.31 -0.24 15.83
N SER A 14 -1.55 0.22 16.06
CA SER A 14 -2.63 0.13 15.09
C SER A 14 -2.33 0.93 13.81
N ILE A 15 -1.81 2.15 13.95
CA ILE A 15 -1.46 2.98 12.79
C ILE A 15 -0.26 2.40 12.04
N LEU A 16 0.74 1.87 12.75
CA LEU A 16 1.90 1.21 12.14
C LEU A 16 1.50 -0.07 11.40
N SER A 17 0.49 -0.81 11.88
CA SER A 17 -0.03 -1.96 11.15
C SER A 17 -0.67 -1.58 9.82
N LEU A 18 -1.26 -0.39 9.71
CA LEU A 18 -1.76 0.15 8.43
C LEU A 18 -0.61 0.40 7.45
N SER A 19 0.49 0.99 7.94
CA SER A 19 1.67 1.25 7.13
C SER A 19 2.28 -0.05 6.58
N LEU A 20 2.33 -1.10 7.39
CA LEU A 20 2.84 -2.42 6.98
C LEU A 20 2.06 -2.99 5.78
N LEU A 21 0.74 -2.80 5.72
CA LEU A 21 -0.11 -3.33 4.64
C LEU A 21 0.04 -2.59 3.31
N THR A 22 0.48 -1.34 3.31
CA THR A 22 0.50 -0.52 2.09
C THR A 22 1.45 -1.05 1.02
N VAL A 23 2.65 -1.49 1.39
CA VAL A 23 3.64 -2.07 0.46
C VAL A 23 3.30 -3.52 0.13
N MET A 24 2.67 -4.26 1.06
CA MET A 24 2.26 -5.64 0.83
C MET A 24 1.33 -5.81 -0.37
N ALA A 25 0.55 -4.77 -0.72
CA ALA A 25 -0.41 -4.82 -1.84
C ALA A 25 0.23 -5.18 -3.19
N GLY A 26 1.41 -4.69 -3.47
CA GLY A 26 2.18 -5.02 -4.68
C GLY A 26 3.10 -6.23 -4.48
N ALA A 27 3.81 -6.25 -3.37
CA ALA A 27 4.84 -7.24 -3.06
C ALA A 27 4.31 -8.68 -2.98
N ALA A 28 3.08 -8.88 -2.49
CA ALA A 28 2.48 -10.20 -2.31
C ALA A 28 2.20 -10.97 -3.61
N VAL A 29 2.14 -10.31 -4.76
CA VAL A 29 1.79 -10.97 -6.04
C VAL A 29 2.99 -11.13 -6.95
N ALA A 30 4.02 -10.31 -6.79
CA ALA A 30 5.20 -10.36 -7.64
C ALA A 30 5.82 -11.77 -7.77
N PRO A 31 6.03 -12.55 -6.69
CA PRO A 31 6.56 -13.91 -6.79
C PRO A 31 5.62 -14.90 -7.47
N ALA A 32 4.30 -14.67 -7.41
CA ALA A 32 3.30 -15.56 -7.99
C ALA A 32 3.03 -15.27 -9.48
N LEU A 33 3.58 -14.21 -10.04
CA LEU A 33 3.22 -13.74 -11.39
C LEU A 33 3.48 -14.79 -12.48
N GLU A 34 4.60 -15.51 -12.39
CA GLU A 34 4.93 -16.57 -13.36
C GLU A 34 3.97 -17.76 -13.24
N VAL A 35 3.58 -18.12 -12.01
CA VAL A 35 2.61 -19.22 -11.78
C VAL A 35 1.22 -18.81 -12.27
N ILE A 36 0.84 -17.55 -12.08
CA ILE A 36 -0.40 -16.96 -12.62
C ILE A 36 -0.39 -17.02 -14.15
N ARG A 37 0.72 -16.62 -14.79
CA ARG A 37 0.88 -16.66 -16.24
C ARG A 37 0.71 -18.05 -16.81
N ARG A 38 1.29 -19.05 -16.16
CA ARG A 38 1.14 -20.46 -16.57
C ARG A 38 -0.28 -20.98 -16.43
N HIS A 39 -1.01 -20.50 -15.41
CA HIS A 39 -2.40 -20.93 -15.18
C HIS A 39 -3.36 -20.29 -16.18
N PHE A 40 -3.15 -19.01 -16.52
CA PHE A 40 -3.94 -18.27 -17.50
C PHE A 40 -3.20 -18.18 -18.84
N SER A 41 -2.96 -19.35 -19.47
CA SER A 41 -2.21 -19.44 -20.74
C SER A 41 -2.84 -18.65 -21.88
N ASP A 42 -4.15 -18.46 -21.85
CA ASP A 42 -4.93 -17.72 -22.86
C ASP A 42 -4.89 -16.20 -22.62
N ALA A 43 -4.41 -15.76 -21.44
CA ALA A 43 -4.31 -14.33 -21.14
C ALA A 43 -3.06 -13.73 -21.81
N SER A 44 -3.22 -12.53 -22.34
CA SER A 44 -2.12 -11.78 -22.90
C SER A 44 -1.09 -11.41 -21.82
N GLN A 45 0.16 -11.21 -22.21
CA GLN A 45 1.22 -10.78 -21.28
C GLN A 45 0.85 -9.46 -20.58
N LEU A 46 0.14 -8.56 -21.26
CA LEU A 46 -0.36 -7.31 -20.70
C LEU A 46 -1.37 -7.55 -19.57
N GLU A 47 -2.32 -8.47 -19.75
CA GLU A 47 -3.32 -8.77 -18.72
C GLU A 47 -2.67 -9.34 -17.46
N VAL A 48 -1.69 -10.22 -17.60
CA VAL A 48 -0.95 -10.76 -16.47
C VAL A 48 -0.15 -9.66 -15.75
N GLN A 49 0.48 -8.76 -16.48
CA GLN A 49 1.23 -7.64 -15.91
C GLN A 49 0.33 -6.63 -15.19
N LEU A 50 -0.90 -6.43 -15.71
CA LEU A 50 -1.90 -5.59 -15.07
C LEU A 50 -2.30 -6.10 -13.67
N VAL A 51 -2.19 -7.39 -13.38
CA VAL A 51 -2.45 -7.93 -12.03
C VAL A 51 -1.57 -7.25 -10.97
N VAL A 52 -0.34 -6.87 -11.31
CA VAL A 52 0.57 -6.14 -10.41
C VAL A 52 0.33 -4.64 -10.49
N CYS A 53 0.06 -4.08 -11.66
CA CYS A 53 -0.03 -2.64 -11.88
C CYS A 53 -1.40 -2.05 -11.52
N MET A 54 -2.49 -2.83 -11.58
CA MET A 54 -3.84 -2.36 -11.29
C MET A 54 -3.99 -1.69 -9.92
N PRO A 55 -3.47 -2.26 -8.82
CA PRO A 55 -3.56 -1.58 -7.54
C PRO A 55 -2.92 -0.20 -7.55
N ALA A 56 -1.75 -0.04 -8.19
CA ALA A 56 -1.06 1.25 -8.25
C ALA A 56 -1.90 2.32 -8.95
N LEU A 57 -2.55 1.97 -10.06
CA LEU A 57 -3.47 2.86 -10.78
C LEU A 57 -4.62 3.33 -9.88
N PHE A 58 -5.27 2.39 -9.19
CA PHE A 58 -6.41 2.71 -8.32
C PHE A 58 -6.01 3.42 -7.04
N ILE A 59 -4.79 3.23 -6.53
CA ILE A 59 -4.22 4.05 -5.45
C ILE A 59 -4.16 5.51 -5.87
N VAL A 60 -3.64 5.82 -7.06
CA VAL A 60 -3.54 7.19 -7.57
C VAL A 60 -4.93 7.82 -7.72
N ILE A 61 -5.86 7.11 -8.36
CA ILE A 61 -7.23 7.58 -8.53
C ILE A 61 -7.89 7.87 -7.17
N THR A 62 -7.77 6.95 -6.22
CA THR A 62 -8.37 7.09 -4.89
C THR A 62 -7.77 8.26 -4.12
N ASN A 63 -6.45 8.46 -4.21
CA ASN A 63 -5.77 9.59 -3.56
C ASN A 63 -6.27 10.95 -4.05
N MET A 64 -6.66 11.07 -5.32
CA MET A 64 -7.27 12.31 -5.84
C MET A 64 -8.60 12.64 -5.16
N PHE A 65 -9.37 11.63 -4.75
CA PHE A 65 -10.66 11.80 -4.09
C PHE A 65 -10.59 11.71 -2.57
N PHE A 66 -9.43 11.37 -2.01
CA PHE A 66 -9.25 11.13 -0.59
C PHE A 66 -9.67 12.32 0.29
N GLY A 67 -9.34 13.55 -0.11
CA GLY A 67 -9.72 14.77 0.62
C GLY A 67 -11.24 14.90 0.79
N ARG A 68 -12.02 14.59 -0.26
CA ARG A 68 -13.49 14.61 -0.19
C ARG A 68 -14.04 13.47 0.68
N LEU A 69 -13.41 12.31 0.64
CA LEU A 69 -13.76 11.18 1.48
C LEU A 69 -13.50 11.50 2.96
N ALA A 70 -12.33 12.02 3.28
CA ALA A 70 -11.91 12.35 4.64
C ALA A 70 -12.78 13.46 5.28
N SER A 71 -13.32 14.39 4.46
CA SER A 71 -14.23 15.43 4.95
C SER A 71 -15.64 14.89 5.28
N ARG A 72 -16.07 13.82 4.63
CA ARG A 72 -17.40 13.23 4.81
C ARG A 72 -17.48 12.16 5.90
N PHE A 73 -16.45 11.33 5.98
CA PHE A 73 -16.42 10.15 6.84
C PHE A 73 -15.41 10.31 7.97
N GLY A 74 -15.71 9.69 9.12
CA GLY A 74 -14.77 9.65 10.24
C GLY A 74 -13.56 8.75 9.93
N ALA A 75 -12.42 9.05 10.57
CA ALA A 75 -11.18 8.30 10.38
C ALA A 75 -11.35 6.79 10.57
N ARG A 76 -12.05 6.39 11.63
CA ARG A 76 -12.32 4.98 11.92
C ARG A 76 -13.12 4.30 10.82
N THR A 77 -14.19 4.93 10.35
CA THR A 77 -15.04 4.39 9.27
C THR A 77 -14.24 4.22 7.98
N LEU A 78 -13.44 5.24 7.65
CA LEU A 78 -12.61 5.22 6.44
C LEU A 78 -11.53 4.14 6.50
N THR A 79 -10.88 3.99 7.67
CA THR A 79 -9.88 2.94 7.91
C THR A 79 -10.51 1.55 7.78
N MET A 80 -11.68 1.35 8.40
CA MET A 80 -12.39 0.06 8.32
C MET A 80 -12.80 -0.26 6.88
N ALA A 81 -13.36 0.71 6.15
CA ALA A 81 -13.71 0.53 4.75
C ALA A 81 -12.49 0.21 3.88
N GLY A 82 -11.38 0.94 4.06
CA GLY A 82 -10.14 0.68 3.36
C GLY A 82 -9.56 -0.71 3.64
N LEU A 83 -9.52 -1.12 4.92
CA LEU A 83 -9.06 -2.44 5.33
C LEU A 83 -9.96 -3.57 4.83
N ALA A 84 -11.29 -3.37 4.85
CA ALA A 84 -12.23 -4.36 4.32
C ALA A 84 -12.03 -4.54 2.80
N LEU A 85 -11.92 -3.45 2.05
CA LEU A 85 -11.65 -3.50 0.60
C LEU A 85 -10.29 -4.17 0.30
N TYR A 86 -9.26 -3.86 1.08
CA TYR A 86 -7.95 -4.48 0.97
C TYR A 86 -8.01 -5.99 1.21
N THR A 87 -8.62 -6.41 2.31
CA THR A 87 -8.64 -7.82 2.73
C THR A 87 -9.54 -8.65 1.83
N ILE A 88 -10.74 -8.16 1.53
CA ILE A 88 -11.70 -8.85 0.66
C ILE A 88 -11.16 -8.90 -0.78
N GLY A 89 -10.75 -7.77 -1.33
CA GLY A 89 -10.19 -7.70 -2.69
C GLY A 89 -8.93 -8.54 -2.84
N GLY A 90 -8.05 -8.54 -1.82
CA GLY A 90 -6.84 -9.35 -1.82
C GLY A 90 -7.14 -10.84 -1.73
N ALA A 91 -7.85 -11.29 -0.70
CA ALA A 91 -8.11 -12.71 -0.48
C ALA A 91 -9.04 -13.32 -1.55
N ALA A 92 -10.09 -12.60 -1.95
CA ALA A 92 -11.04 -13.09 -2.93
C ALA A 92 -10.46 -13.23 -4.35
N ALA A 93 -9.38 -12.52 -4.67
CA ALA A 93 -8.72 -12.64 -5.97
C ALA A 93 -8.27 -14.09 -6.27
N GLY A 94 -7.88 -14.85 -5.26
CA GLY A 94 -7.51 -16.26 -5.38
C GLY A 94 -8.68 -17.23 -5.63
N LEU A 95 -9.92 -16.79 -5.46
CA LEU A 95 -11.10 -17.66 -5.64
C LEU A 95 -11.57 -17.74 -7.10
N PHE A 96 -11.21 -16.76 -7.93
CA PHE A 96 -11.70 -16.65 -9.29
C PHE A 96 -10.77 -17.32 -10.30
N ASN A 97 -11.37 -17.96 -11.32
CA ASN A 97 -10.67 -18.57 -12.44
C ASN A 97 -10.66 -17.69 -13.70
N SER A 98 -11.04 -16.42 -13.59
CA SER A 98 -11.02 -15.46 -14.67
C SER A 98 -10.02 -14.36 -14.38
N ILE A 99 -9.13 -14.07 -15.33
CA ILE A 99 -8.14 -13.01 -15.19
C ILE A 99 -8.82 -11.64 -14.97
N TRP A 100 -9.94 -11.39 -15.62
CA TRP A 100 -10.71 -10.16 -15.46
C TRP A 100 -11.28 -10.00 -14.05
N ALA A 101 -11.78 -11.08 -13.45
CA ALA A 101 -12.25 -11.05 -12.07
C ALA A 101 -11.08 -10.79 -11.11
N VAL A 102 -9.92 -11.38 -11.35
CA VAL A 102 -8.71 -11.10 -10.58
C VAL A 102 -8.33 -9.62 -10.71
N LEU A 103 -8.37 -9.04 -11.91
CA LEU A 103 -8.09 -7.62 -12.13
C LEU A 103 -9.04 -6.69 -11.36
N VAL A 104 -10.34 -7.00 -11.35
CA VAL A 104 -11.33 -6.23 -10.56
C VAL A 104 -11.02 -6.32 -9.06
N MET A 105 -10.68 -7.50 -8.56
CA MET A 105 -10.27 -7.65 -7.16
C MET A 105 -8.98 -6.88 -6.85
N ARG A 106 -8.03 -6.83 -7.78
CA ARG A 106 -6.81 -6.01 -7.66
C ARG A 106 -7.12 -4.51 -7.64
N ALA A 107 -8.10 -4.06 -8.41
CA ALA A 107 -8.59 -2.69 -8.35
C ALA A 107 -9.17 -2.34 -6.97
N LEU A 108 -9.95 -3.24 -6.36
CA LEU A 108 -10.48 -3.07 -5.00
C LEU A 108 -9.36 -2.96 -3.96
N VAL A 109 -8.31 -3.78 -4.07
CA VAL A 109 -7.11 -3.66 -3.22
C VAL A 109 -6.51 -2.26 -3.36
N GLY A 110 -6.37 -1.76 -4.60
CA GLY A 110 -5.84 -0.42 -4.87
C GLY A 110 -6.67 0.69 -4.23
N VAL A 111 -8.00 0.60 -4.30
CA VAL A 111 -8.90 1.54 -3.61
C VAL A 111 -8.68 1.46 -2.10
N GLY A 112 -8.61 0.26 -1.52
CA GLY A 112 -8.36 0.05 -0.10
C GLY A 112 -7.07 0.70 0.36
N VAL A 113 -5.95 0.44 -0.32
CA VAL A 113 -4.63 1.02 -0.02
C VAL A 113 -4.63 2.52 -0.22
N GLY A 114 -5.26 3.03 -1.29
CA GLY A 114 -5.38 4.46 -1.56
C GLY A 114 -6.12 5.23 -0.45
N ILE A 115 -6.98 4.56 0.32
CA ILE A 115 -7.60 5.12 1.53
C ILE A 115 -6.64 5.01 2.73
N ILE A 116 -6.03 3.83 2.93
CA ILE A 116 -5.20 3.53 4.11
C ILE A 116 -3.90 4.36 4.12
N MET A 117 -3.26 4.54 2.97
CA MET A 117 -1.96 5.18 2.85
C MET A 117 -1.93 6.62 3.38
N PRO A 118 -2.80 7.56 2.94
CA PRO A 118 -2.84 8.90 3.48
C PRO A 118 -3.37 8.94 4.92
N LEU A 119 -4.26 7.99 5.30
CA LEU A 119 -4.76 7.89 6.67
C LEU A 119 -3.66 7.51 7.66
N SER A 120 -2.80 6.55 7.35
CA SER A 120 -1.73 6.12 8.25
C SER A 120 -0.81 7.30 8.61
N THR A 121 -0.40 8.07 7.62
CA THR A 121 0.44 9.27 7.83
C THR A 121 -0.33 10.40 8.52
N GLY A 122 -1.58 10.66 8.09
CA GLY A 122 -2.43 11.69 8.66
C GLY A 122 -2.77 11.45 10.14
N LEU A 123 -3.02 10.19 10.53
CA LEU A 123 -3.30 9.84 11.93
C LEU A 123 -2.07 10.01 12.83
N LEU A 124 -0.87 9.72 12.32
CA LEU A 124 0.37 9.99 13.05
C LEU A 124 0.54 11.49 13.33
N THR A 125 0.25 12.33 12.34
CA THR A 125 0.33 13.78 12.51
C THR A 125 -0.74 14.36 13.42
N TYR A 126 -1.93 13.76 13.45
CA TYR A 126 -3.06 14.22 14.23
C TYR A 126 -2.95 13.86 15.73
N TYR A 127 -2.56 12.62 16.04
CA TYR A 127 -2.58 12.10 17.42
C TYR A 127 -1.25 12.31 18.18
N PHE A 128 -0.14 12.51 17.49
CA PHE A 128 1.17 12.58 18.13
C PHE A 128 1.81 13.98 18.03
N ALA A 129 2.39 14.42 19.14
CA ALA A 129 3.11 15.69 19.22
C ALA A 129 4.36 15.68 18.30
N PRO A 130 4.83 16.85 17.83
CA PRO A 130 5.94 16.97 16.88
C PRO A 130 7.18 16.18 17.28
N GLU A 131 7.54 16.17 18.56
CA GLU A 131 8.74 15.51 19.09
C GLU A 131 8.71 13.98 18.93
N LYS A 132 7.52 13.37 18.98
CA LYS A 132 7.33 11.92 18.80
C LYS A 132 6.99 11.55 17.36
N ARG A 133 6.55 12.51 16.55
CA ARG A 133 6.07 12.32 15.17
C ARG A 133 7.18 11.82 14.25
N GLU A 134 8.36 12.42 14.33
CA GLU A 134 9.51 12.06 13.48
C GLU A 134 9.92 10.60 13.68
N GLY A 135 10.07 10.18 14.94
CA GLY A 135 10.41 8.77 15.26
C GLY A 135 9.34 7.79 14.80
N LEU A 136 8.04 8.14 14.96
CA LEU A 136 6.94 7.29 14.51
C LEU A 136 6.82 7.23 12.98
N MET A 137 7.13 8.31 12.26
CA MET A 137 7.19 8.32 10.80
C MET A 137 8.35 7.45 10.29
N GLY A 138 9.52 7.52 10.93
CA GLY A 138 10.63 6.62 10.65
C GLY A 138 10.24 5.14 10.87
N LEU A 139 9.57 4.85 12.00
CA LEU A 139 9.08 3.52 12.29
C LEU A 139 7.99 3.05 11.30
N SER A 140 7.14 3.98 10.86
CA SER A 140 6.13 3.72 9.81
C SER A 140 6.79 3.34 8.48
N SER A 141 7.86 4.03 8.09
CA SER A 141 8.63 3.71 6.89
C SER A 141 9.33 2.35 7.01
N ALA A 142 9.91 2.04 8.18
CA ALA A 142 10.49 0.73 8.45
C ALA A 142 9.42 -0.38 8.40
N ALA A 143 8.24 -0.16 8.98
CA ALA A 143 7.12 -1.09 8.94
C ALA A 143 6.65 -1.35 7.51
N ASN A 144 6.61 -0.31 6.65
CA ASN A 144 6.30 -0.44 5.23
C ASN A 144 7.25 -1.41 4.52
N GLN A 145 8.55 -1.22 4.70
CA GLN A 145 9.57 -2.06 4.05
C GLN A 145 9.54 -3.49 4.59
N LEU A 146 9.42 -3.66 5.92
CA LEU A 146 9.25 -4.98 6.54
C LEU A 146 8.00 -5.69 6.03
N GLY A 147 6.89 -4.96 5.86
CA GLY A 147 5.66 -5.49 5.27
C GLY A 147 5.88 -6.04 3.87
N GLY A 148 6.62 -5.32 3.02
CA GLY A 148 7.00 -5.76 1.69
C GLY A 148 7.83 -7.04 1.71
N VAL A 149 8.87 -7.10 2.53
CA VAL A 149 9.73 -8.29 2.68
C VAL A 149 8.94 -9.49 3.16
N VAL A 150 8.16 -9.34 4.23
CA VAL A 150 7.32 -10.42 4.78
C VAL A 150 6.31 -10.90 3.74
N ALA A 151 5.65 -9.99 3.03
CA ALA A 151 4.69 -10.34 2.00
C ALA A 151 5.34 -11.12 0.85
N THR A 152 6.49 -10.68 0.37
CA THR A 152 7.22 -11.34 -0.72
C THR A 152 7.66 -12.75 -0.33
N LEU A 153 8.22 -12.92 0.87
CA LEU A 153 8.65 -14.23 1.38
C LEU A 153 7.47 -15.18 1.54
N LEU A 154 6.40 -14.74 2.21
CA LEU A 154 5.22 -15.57 2.42
C LEU A 154 4.54 -15.92 1.10
N ALA A 155 4.36 -14.94 0.22
CA ALA A 155 3.76 -15.17 -1.09
C ALA A 155 4.61 -16.10 -1.96
N GLY A 156 5.94 -15.98 -1.91
CA GLY A 156 6.85 -16.88 -2.63
C GLY A 156 6.75 -18.32 -2.14
N VAL A 157 6.72 -18.54 -0.83
CA VAL A 157 6.51 -19.90 -0.27
C VAL A 157 5.14 -20.46 -0.65
N LEU A 158 4.10 -19.65 -0.53
CA LEU A 158 2.73 -20.07 -0.85
C LEU A 158 2.53 -20.29 -2.37
N ALA A 159 3.22 -19.53 -3.22
CA ALA A 159 3.19 -19.71 -4.68
C ALA A 159 3.70 -21.07 -5.13
N ASN A 160 4.65 -21.68 -4.39
CA ASN A 160 5.14 -23.03 -4.67
C ASN A 160 4.04 -24.10 -4.49
N ILE A 161 3.02 -23.83 -3.67
CA ILE A 161 1.89 -24.74 -3.45
C ILE A 161 0.83 -24.47 -4.52
N SER A 162 0.40 -23.22 -4.64
CA SER A 162 -0.57 -22.78 -5.65
C SER A 162 -0.55 -21.26 -5.76
N TRP A 163 -0.74 -20.71 -6.97
CA TRP A 163 -0.89 -19.28 -7.19
C TRP A 163 -2.01 -18.65 -6.33
N ARG A 164 -3.08 -19.41 -6.06
CA ARG A 164 -4.19 -18.98 -5.20
C ARG A 164 -3.80 -18.75 -3.76
N MET A 165 -2.91 -19.60 -3.24
CA MET A 165 -2.43 -19.50 -1.86
C MET A 165 -1.65 -18.20 -1.60
N SER A 166 -0.98 -17.65 -2.61
CA SER A 166 -0.27 -16.36 -2.46
C SER A 166 -1.20 -15.23 -2.06
N PHE A 167 -2.47 -15.28 -2.44
CA PHE A 167 -3.47 -14.28 -2.06
C PHE A 167 -3.90 -14.38 -0.59
N LEU A 168 -3.63 -15.49 0.10
CA LEU A 168 -3.90 -15.60 1.54
C LEU A 168 -3.05 -14.65 2.39
N VAL A 169 -1.95 -14.15 1.86
CA VAL A 169 -1.13 -13.11 2.53
C VAL A 169 -1.98 -11.89 2.87
N TYR A 170 -3.00 -11.55 2.06
CA TYR A 170 -3.91 -10.42 2.33
C TYR A 170 -4.79 -10.61 3.57
N LEU A 171 -4.95 -11.84 4.08
CA LEU A 171 -5.63 -12.10 5.35
C LEU A 171 -4.89 -11.49 6.56
N MET A 172 -3.61 -11.13 6.42
CA MET A 172 -2.93 -10.31 7.44
C MET A 172 -3.65 -8.97 7.68
N GLY A 173 -4.42 -8.48 6.72
CA GLY A 173 -5.31 -7.34 6.90
C GLY A 173 -6.33 -7.52 8.03
N LEU A 174 -6.76 -8.77 8.32
CA LEU A 174 -7.66 -9.05 9.45
C LEU A 174 -7.04 -8.68 10.79
N ILE A 175 -5.74 -8.89 10.96
CA ILE A 175 -5.03 -8.51 12.19
C ILE A 175 -5.12 -6.99 12.36
N SER A 176 -4.89 -6.23 11.30
CA SER A 176 -5.01 -4.76 11.33
C SER A 176 -6.44 -4.30 11.55
N ILE A 177 -7.44 -5.01 11.01
CA ILE A 177 -8.87 -4.73 11.28
C ILE A 177 -9.15 -4.85 12.78
N VAL A 178 -8.73 -5.96 13.40
CA VAL A 178 -8.93 -6.21 14.84
C VAL A 178 -8.22 -5.14 15.68
N LEU A 179 -6.96 -4.83 15.37
CA LEU A 179 -6.22 -3.79 16.08
C LEU A 179 -6.89 -2.42 15.97
N CYS A 180 -7.34 -2.04 14.79
CA CYS A 180 -8.00 -0.76 14.58
C CYS A 180 -9.40 -0.72 15.22
N LEU A 181 -10.13 -1.83 15.24
CA LEU A 181 -11.43 -1.91 15.92
C LEU A 181 -11.31 -1.65 17.42
N ILE A 182 -10.26 -2.21 18.05
CA ILE A 182 -10.07 -2.14 19.50
C ILE A 182 -9.48 -0.79 19.92
N PHE A 183 -8.48 -0.29 19.20
CA PHE A 183 -7.65 0.83 19.67
C PHE A 183 -7.89 2.14 18.96
N MET A 184 -8.58 2.16 17.82
CA MET A 184 -8.79 3.39 17.06
C MET A 184 -10.01 4.15 17.58
N PRO A 185 -9.86 5.40 18.05
CA PRO A 185 -10.98 6.23 18.50
C PRO A 185 -11.87 6.61 17.31
N ASN A 186 -13.16 6.83 17.62
CA ASN A 186 -14.16 7.20 16.59
C ASN A 186 -14.23 8.72 16.41
N ASP A 187 -13.09 9.35 16.21
CA ASP A 187 -13.03 10.80 16.01
C ASP A 187 -13.19 11.14 14.54
N ARG A 188 -13.93 12.22 14.25
CA ARG A 188 -13.89 12.85 12.94
C ARG A 188 -12.60 13.66 12.87
N ILE A 189 -11.71 13.31 11.95
CA ILE A 189 -10.56 14.15 11.64
C ILE A 189 -11.15 15.46 11.12
N ARG A 190 -11.20 16.48 11.97
CA ARG A 190 -11.49 17.82 11.52
C ARG A 190 -10.29 18.25 10.68
N SER A 191 -10.47 18.32 9.39
CA SER A 191 -9.52 18.83 8.40
C SER A 191 -9.28 20.35 8.60
N GLY A 192 -9.02 20.75 9.84
CA GLY A 192 -8.82 22.17 10.19
C GLY A 192 -7.50 22.74 9.70
N GLU A 193 -6.45 21.92 9.64
CA GLU A 193 -5.13 22.38 9.20
C GLU A 193 -4.86 22.13 7.71
N SER A 194 -5.57 21.19 7.09
CA SER A 194 -5.49 20.98 5.64
C SER A 194 -6.41 21.95 4.85
N ALA A 195 -7.43 22.53 5.49
CA ALA A 195 -8.34 23.48 4.86
C ALA A 195 -7.70 24.86 4.61
N ASP A 196 -6.68 25.24 5.38
CA ASP A 196 -5.93 26.48 5.13
C ASP A 196 -4.96 26.34 3.94
N ALA A 197 -4.54 25.13 3.60
CA ALA A 197 -3.78 24.85 2.39
C ALA A 197 -4.64 24.91 1.10
N GLU A 198 -5.94 24.65 1.19
CA GLU A 198 -6.86 24.71 0.04
C GLU A 198 -7.37 26.13 -0.27
N LYS A 199 -7.29 27.07 0.69
CA LYS A 199 -7.68 28.46 0.46
C LYS A 199 -6.66 29.29 -0.35
N GLY A 200 -5.45 28.80 -0.49
CA GLY A 200 -4.50 29.34 -1.49
C GLY A 200 -4.78 28.65 -2.81
N GLY A 201 -5.45 29.35 -3.74
CA GLY A 201 -5.89 28.83 -5.02
C GLY A 201 -4.93 27.83 -5.65
N SER A 202 -5.42 26.66 -5.97
CA SER A 202 -4.71 25.48 -6.49
C SER A 202 -3.64 25.77 -7.57
N GLY A 203 -3.83 26.79 -8.40
CA GLY A 203 -2.88 27.17 -9.44
C GLY A 203 -1.57 27.83 -8.92
N GLY A 204 -1.61 28.54 -7.79
CA GLY A 204 -0.44 29.22 -7.24
C GLY A 204 0.54 28.26 -6.55
N VAL A 205 0.02 27.27 -5.87
CA VAL A 205 0.81 26.25 -5.14
C VAL A 205 1.53 25.34 -6.15
N TRP A 206 0.87 24.92 -7.22
CA TRP A 206 1.46 24.11 -8.29
C TRP A 206 2.62 24.83 -8.97
N ARG A 207 2.41 26.07 -9.34
CA ARG A 207 3.42 26.88 -10.03
C ARG A 207 4.63 27.18 -9.16
N ARG A 208 4.43 27.38 -7.84
CA ARG A 208 5.52 27.62 -6.89
C ARG A 208 6.32 26.37 -6.57
N ASN A 209 5.68 25.20 -6.55
CA ASN A 209 6.29 23.92 -6.18
C ASN A 209 6.69 23.04 -7.37
N TRP A 210 6.56 23.54 -8.59
CA TRP A 210 6.88 22.78 -9.81
C TRP A 210 8.29 22.17 -9.80
N GLY A 211 9.29 22.92 -9.33
CA GLY A 211 10.66 22.43 -9.24
C GLY A 211 10.82 21.23 -8.31
N TYR A 212 10.13 21.24 -7.15
CA TYR A 212 10.14 20.10 -6.21
C TYR A 212 9.44 18.88 -6.81
N ILE A 213 8.32 19.08 -7.51
CA ILE A 213 7.57 18.01 -8.17
C ILE A 213 8.43 17.36 -9.26
N LEU A 214 9.09 18.17 -10.09
CA LEU A 214 9.98 17.69 -11.13
C LEU A 214 11.19 16.95 -10.54
N CYS A 215 11.81 17.48 -9.50
CA CYS A 215 12.93 16.84 -8.82
C CYS A 215 12.54 15.48 -8.24
N MET A 216 11.38 15.39 -7.55
CA MET A 216 10.84 14.14 -7.02
C MET A 216 10.50 13.14 -8.13
N PHE A 217 9.93 13.60 -9.24
CA PHE A 217 9.64 12.76 -10.39
C PHE A 217 10.92 12.17 -10.99
N LEU A 218 11.94 12.99 -11.21
CA LEU A 218 13.23 12.53 -11.74
C LEU A 218 13.92 11.55 -10.80
N LEU A 219 13.89 11.83 -9.49
CA LEU A 219 14.50 10.99 -8.48
C LEU A 219 13.81 9.61 -8.40
N MET A 220 12.48 9.59 -8.43
CA MET A 220 11.70 8.35 -8.47
C MET A 220 11.93 7.58 -9.77
N THR A 221 12.00 8.27 -10.90
CA THR A 221 12.31 7.66 -12.20
C THR A 221 13.68 7.00 -12.16
N ALA A 222 14.71 7.71 -11.67
CA ALA A 222 16.06 7.16 -11.53
C ALA A 222 16.10 5.95 -10.58
N PHE A 223 15.34 6.03 -9.46
CA PHE A 223 15.24 4.94 -8.50
C PHE A 223 14.64 3.66 -9.12
N PHE A 224 13.63 3.79 -9.97
CA PHE A 224 13.00 2.63 -10.63
C PHE A 224 13.76 2.13 -11.86
N ILE A 225 14.52 2.99 -12.55
CA ILE A 225 15.36 2.59 -13.70
C ILE A 225 16.46 1.64 -13.25
N TYR A 226 17.09 1.88 -12.09
CA TYR A 226 18.20 1.08 -11.63
C TYR A 226 17.85 -0.40 -11.46
N PRO A 227 16.86 -0.82 -10.65
CA PRO A 227 16.57 -2.24 -10.48
C PRO A 227 16.02 -2.90 -11.76
N ALA A 228 15.30 -2.15 -12.61
CA ALA A 228 14.80 -2.69 -13.87
C ALA A 228 15.94 -3.03 -14.85
N ASN A 229 16.93 -2.14 -14.99
CA ASN A 229 18.09 -2.40 -15.85
C ASN A 229 19.06 -3.40 -15.24
N PHE A 230 19.23 -3.40 -13.91
CA PHE A 230 20.08 -4.36 -13.23
C PHE A 230 19.63 -5.80 -13.48
N ALA A 231 18.33 -6.07 -13.38
CA ALA A 231 17.77 -7.39 -13.67
C ALA A 231 18.00 -7.82 -15.14
N ILE A 232 17.93 -6.89 -16.10
CA ILE A 232 18.18 -7.18 -17.52
C ILE A 232 19.65 -7.46 -17.78
N VAL A 233 20.55 -6.66 -17.23
CA VAL A 233 21.99 -6.80 -17.43
C VAL A 233 22.51 -8.10 -16.80
N THR A 234 22.11 -8.38 -15.55
CA THR A 234 22.55 -9.62 -14.87
C THR A 234 22.00 -10.89 -15.53
N ALA A 235 20.81 -10.83 -16.11
CA ALA A 235 20.24 -11.94 -16.89
C ALA A 235 20.98 -12.13 -18.21
N ALA A 236 21.42 -11.05 -18.87
CA ALA A 236 22.18 -11.10 -20.12
C ALA A 236 23.61 -11.61 -19.92
N GLU A 237 24.24 -11.30 -18.80
CA GLU A 237 25.61 -11.73 -18.46
C GLU A 237 25.66 -13.15 -17.85
N GLY A 238 24.51 -13.76 -17.55
CA GLY A 238 24.47 -15.09 -16.93
C GLY A 238 25.08 -15.17 -15.52
N ALA A 239 25.37 -14.02 -14.91
CA ALA A 239 26.13 -13.92 -13.67
C ALA A 239 25.32 -14.30 -12.41
N ILE A 240 23.99 -14.17 -12.46
CA ILE A 240 23.10 -14.46 -11.32
C ILE A 240 21.83 -15.15 -11.83
N PRO A 241 21.38 -16.26 -11.22
CA PRO A 241 20.12 -16.89 -11.58
C PRO A 241 18.93 -15.96 -11.33
N MET A 242 17.97 -15.94 -12.25
CA MET A 242 16.79 -15.06 -12.22
C MET A 242 16.02 -15.08 -10.89
N SER A 243 16.10 -16.19 -10.14
CA SER A 243 15.47 -16.33 -8.82
C SER A 243 16.10 -15.41 -7.74
N LEU A 244 17.38 -15.04 -7.90
CA LEU A 244 18.05 -14.12 -6.97
C LEU A 244 17.83 -12.65 -7.34
N CYS A 245 17.63 -12.33 -8.63
CA CYS A 245 17.31 -10.96 -9.06
C CYS A 245 15.98 -10.43 -8.52
N ALA A 246 15.08 -11.31 -8.10
CA ALA A 246 13.79 -10.94 -7.50
C ALA A 246 13.89 -10.54 -6.01
N VAL A 247 15.04 -10.76 -5.38
CA VAL A 247 15.27 -10.51 -3.93
C VAL A 247 16.07 -9.21 -3.71
N ILE A 248 16.71 -8.69 -4.74
CA ILE A 248 17.45 -7.41 -4.73
C ILE A 248 16.54 -6.30 -5.27
#